data_35a319921f0459c6335547ebaff7721c
#
_entry.id   35a319921f0459c6335547ebaff7721c
#
_cell.length_a   1.000
_cell.length_b   1.000
_cell.length_c   1.000
_cell.angle_alpha   90.00
_cell.angle_beta   90.00
_cell.angle_gamma   90.00
#
_symmetry.space_group_name_H-M   'P 1'
#
loop_
_entity.id
_entity.type
_entity.pdbx_description
1 polymer ?
#
loop_
_entity_poly.entity_id
_entity_poly.type
_entity_poly.pdbx_seq_one_letter_code
_entity_poly.pdbx_strand_id
1 'polypeptide(L)'
;MNHYSTMKNSIIFSLCSLFSTSSSILGAQNYRTTGSIERLDPSFNQLISKDAKIEILAEGYVWSEGPVWVSKGDFLLYSDVPANKIYKWKEGEGASVYLDPSGYTPNKSRAGESGSNGLTLDEKGNLIICQHGDRRIARMT
;
A
#
# COMPACT_ATOMS: atom_id res chain seq x y z
N MET A 1 39.93 -70.17 -12.61
CA MET A 1 40.16 -68.82 -12.09
C MET A 1 38.80 -68.12 -12.05
N ASN A 2 38.21 -68.07 -10.85
CA ASN A 2 36.87 -67.52 -10.69
C ASN A 2 36.95 -66.04 -10.26
N HIS A 3 36.40 -65.15 -11.07
CA HIS A 3 36.16 -63.74 -10.65
C HIS A 3 34.70 -63.59 -10.23
N TYR A 4 34.49 -63.48 -8.93
CA TYR A 4 33.21 -63.01 -8.36
C TYR A 4 33.17 -61.48 -8.41
N SER A 5 32.22 -60.92 -9.18
CA SER A 5 31.90 -59.50 -9.17
C SER A 5 30.82 -59.25 -8.13
N THR A 6 31.14 -58.40 -7.12
CA THR A 6 30.25 -58.01 -6.05
C THR A 6 29.41 -56.82 -6.51
N MET A 7 28.11 -57.03 -6.69
CA MET A 7 27.16 -55.95 -6.96
C MET A 7 26.90 -55.19 -5.64
N LYS A 8 27.25 -53.92 -5.59
CA LYS A 8 26.85 -52.97 -4.53
C LYS A 8 25.47 -52.43 -4.83
N ASN A 9 24.47 -52.75 -4.03
CA ASN A 9 23.15 -52.15 -4.05
C ASN A 9 23.23 -50.73 -3.47
N SER A 10 23.11 -49.71 -4.32
CA SER A 10 22.89 -48.34 -3.87
C SER A 10 21.41 -48.12 -3.69
N ILE A 11 21.00 -47.95 -2.45
CA ILE A 11 19.65 -47.57 -2.05
C ILE A 11 19.60 -46.04 -2.21
N ILE A 12 18.89 -45.56 -3.24
CA ILE A 12 18.59 -44.13 -3.43
C ILE A 12 17.37 -43.81 -2.55
N PHE A 13 17.59 -43.12 -1.45
CA PHE A 13 16.51 -42.48 -0.68
C PHE A 13 16.05 -41.25 -1.45
N SER A 14 14.91 -41.37 -2.14
CA SER A 14 14.20 -40.20 -2.72
C SER A 14 13.54 -39.44 -1.56
N LEU A 15 14.16 -38.30 -1.20
CA LEU A 15 13.59 -37.37 -0.23
C LEU A 15 12.50 -36.55 -0.93
N CYS A 16 11.25 -37.03 -0.83
CA CYS A 16 10.08 -36.30 -1.31
C CYS A 16 9.81 -35.16 -0.33
N SER A 17 10.38 -33.95 -0.61
CA SER A 17 10.06 -32.75 0.14
C SER A 17 8.64 -32.31 -0.20
N LEU A 18 7.72 -32.58 0.72
CA LEU A 18 6.37 -32.03 0.73
C LEU A 18 6.46 -30.51 0.94
N PHE A 19 6.49 -29.76 -0.14
CA PHE A 19 6.22 -28.32 -0.07
C PHE A 19 4.74 -28.15 0.28
N SER A 20 4.47 -27.99 1.57
CA SER A 20 3.18 -27.50 2.05
C SER A 20 3.04 -26.04 1.61
N THR A 21 2.35 -25.79 0.51
CA THR A 21 1.90 -24.44 0.15
C THR A 21 0.79 -24.06 1.12
N SER A 22 1.16 -23.40 2.20
CA SER A 22 0.22 -22.71 3.06
C SER A 22 -0.39 -21.55 2.25
N SER A 23 -1.51 -21.80 1.57
CA SER A 23 -2.35 -20.72 1.06
C SER A 23 -2.90 -20.01 2.29
N SER A 24 -2.27 -18.91 2.66
CA SER A 24 -2.83 -17.96 3.62
C SER A 24 -4.12 -17.43 3.00
N ILE A 25 -5.26 -17.96 3.45
CA ILE A 25 -6.55 -17.30 3.19
C ILE A 25 -6.43 -15.97 3.93
N LEU A 26 -6.16 -14.87 3.20
CA LEU A 26 -6.33 -13.53 3.74
C LEU A 26 -7.82 -13.43 4.11
N GLY A 27 -8.12 -13.63 5.39
CA GLY A 27 -9.45 -13.34 5.90
C GLY A 27 -9.74 -11.87 5.62
N ALA A 28 -10.93 -11.56 5.10
CA ALA A 28 -11.36 -10.18 4.89
C ALA A 28 -11.16 -9.41 6.19
N GLN A 29 -10.32 -8.38 6.15
CA GLN A 29 -10.05 -7.55 7.32
C GLN A 29 -11.32 -6.76 7.64
N ASN A 30 -11.83 -6.90 8.84
CA ASN A 30 -13.09 -6.27 9.25
C ASN A 30 -12.78 -4.86 9.76
N TYR A 31 -12.85 -3.86 8.88
CA TYR A 31 -12.61 -2.46 9.24
C TYR A 31 -13.78 -1.88 10.04
N ARG A 32 -13.48 -0.97 10.94
CA ARG A 32 -14.49 -0.14 11.60
C ARG A 32 -15.11 0.80 10.58
N THR A 33 -16.44 0.94 10.61
CA THR A 33 -17.16 1.80 9.68
C THR A 33 -17.60 3.10 10.34
N THR A 34 -17.82 4.14 9.54
CA THR A 34 -18.28 5.45 10.00
C THR A 34 -19.26 6.06 9.00
N GLY A 35 -20.14 6.95 9.51
CA GLY A 35 -21.06 7.73 8.69
C GLY A 35 -22.03 6.88 7.88
N SER A 36 -22.61 7.51 6.85
CA SER A 36 -23.52 6.89 5.88
C SER A 36 -23.32 7.49 4.50
N ILE A 37 -23.64 6.71 3.45
CA ILE A 37 -23.60 7.18 2.07
C ILE A 37 -25.00 7.66 1.69
N GLU A 38 -25.17 8.96 1.52
CA GLU A 38 -26.39 9.54 0.98
C GLU A 38 -26.43 9.39 -0.55
N ARG A 39 -27.53 8.86 -1.07
CA ARG A 39 -27.70 8.57 -2.51
C ARG A 39 -28.77 9.47 -3.09
N LEU A 40 -28.34 10.64 -3.59
CA LEU A 40 -29.23 11.66 -4.13
C LEU A 40 -29.79 11.28 -5.52
N ASP A 41 -29.08 10.44 -6.28
CA ASP A 41 -29.48 9.97 -7.59
C ASP A 41 -29.31 8.45 -7.73
N PRO A 42 -30.28 7.73 -8.31
CA PRO A 42 -30.18 6.27 -8.51
C PRO A 42 -28.98 5.83 -9.36
N SER A 43 -28.48 6.66 -10.27
CA SER A 43 -27.29 6.36 -11.11
C SER A 43 -26.02 6.17 -10.29
N PHE A 44 -25.98 6.73 -9.07
CA PHE A 44 -24.86 6.54 -8.15
C PHE A 44 -24.62 5.06 -7.79
N ASN A 45 -25.66 4.23 -7.87
CA ASN A 45 -25.55 2.78 -7.66
C ASN A 45 -24.73 2.06 -8.74
N GLN A 46 -24.45 2.71 -9.88
CA GLN A 46 -23.54 2.18 -10.91
C GLN A 46 -22.07 2.39 -10.56
N LEU A 47 -21.77 3.37 -9.69
CA LEU A 47 -20.42 3.70 -9.25
C LEU A 47 -20.03 2.98 -7.96
N ILE A 48 -20.98 2.88 -7.02
CA ILE A 48 -20.75 2.33 -5.69
C ILE A 48 -21.88 1.36 -5.34
N SER A 49 -21.52 0.13 -4.90
CA SER A 49 -22.49 -0.87 -4.44
C SER A 49 -23.48 -0.29 -3.43
N LYS A 50 -24.73 -0.77 -3.46
CA LYS A 50 -25.76 -0.36 -2.49
C LYS A 50 -25.37 -0.68 -1.05
N ASP A 51 -24.58 -1.74 -0.85
CA ASP A 51 -24.15 -2.22 0.47
C ASP A 51 -22.80 -1.64 0.89
N ALA A 52 -22.19 -0.75 0.07
CA ALA A 52 -20.91 -0.12 0.38
C ALA A 52 -20.97 0.66 1.69
N LYS A 53 -19.92 0.58 2.46
CA LYS A 53 -19.73 1.27 3.73
C LYS A 53 -18.52 2.19 3.64
N ILE A 54 -18.51 3.21 4.49
CA ILE A 54 -17.31 4.05 4.67
C ILE A 54 -16.47 3.36 5.73
N GLU A 55 -15.31 2.86 5.35
CA GLU A 55 -14.41 2.12 6.21
C GLU A 55 -13.26 3.02 6.69
N ILE A 56 -12.88 2.88 7.96
CA ILE A 56 -11.74 3.57 8.54
C ILE A 56 -10.52 2.67 8.35
N LEU A 57 -9.68 2.99 7.37
CA LEU A 57 -8.51 2.19 7.01
C LEU A 57 -7.31 2.42 7.92
N ALA A 58 -7.14 3.66 8.40
CA ALA A 58 -6.06 4.05 9.30
C ALA A 58 -6.40 5.35 10.04
N GLU A 59 -5.74 5.60 11.16
CA GLU A 59 -5.98 6.74 12.06
C GLU A 59 -4.67 7.27 12.65
N GLY A 60 -4.75 8.41 13.36
CA GLY A 60 -3.61 8.99 14.08
C GLY A 60 -2.81 10.01 13.29
N TYR A 61 -3.37 10.53 12.19
CA TYR A 61 -2.80 11.61 11.38
C TYR A 61 -3.27 12.97 11.88
N VAL A 62 -2.45 13.98 11.63
CA VAL A 62 -2.79 15.37 12.01
C VAL A 62 -3.77 15.95 10.97
N TRP A 63 -3.47 15.78 9.68
CA TRP A 63 -4.30 16.27 8.58
C TRP A 63 -4.00 15.48 7.31
N SER A 64 -4.84 14.49 7.03
CA SER A 64 -4.72 13.63 5.84
C SER A 64 -5.30 14.30 4.61
N GLU A 65 -4.55 14.29 3.50
CA GLU A 65 -4.94 14.91 2.25
C GLU A 65 -4.36 14.19 1.02
N GLY A 66 -4.84 14.56 -0.19
CA GLY A 66 -4.29 14.13 -1.45
C GLY A 66 -4.26 12.62 -1.67
N PRO A 67 -5.36 11.88 -1.45
CA PRO A 67 -5.36 10.45 -1.67
C PRO A 67 -5.18 10.11 -3.15
N VAL A 68 -4.31 9.14 -3.46
CA VAL A 68 -4.15 8.58 -4.80
C VAL A 68 -4.00 7.06 -4.74
N TRP A 69 -4.79 6.35 -5.54
CA TRP A 69 -4.69 4.89 -5.66
C TRP A 69 -3.62 4.50 -6.67
N VAL A 70 -2.71 3.63 -6.28
CA VAL A 70 -1.62 3.10 -7.11
C VAL A 70 -1.99 1.68 -7.55
N SER A 71 -2.67 1.56 -8.69
CA SER A 71 -3.21 0.29 -9.20
C SER A 71 -2.14 -0.78 -9.43
N LYS A 72 -0.92 -0.40 -9.85
CA LYS A 72 0.17 -1.37 -10.11
C LYS A 72 0.64 -2.13 -8.85
N GLY A 73 0.33 -1.61 -7.65
CA GLY A 73 0.77 -2.22 -6.40
C GLY A 73 -0.38 -2.47 -5.42
N ASP A 74 -1.62 -2.13 -5.82
CA ASP A 74 -2.84 -2.22 -5.01
C ASP A 74 -2.66 -1.56 -3.64
N PHE A 75 -2.32 -0.26 -3.64
CA PHE A 75 -2.18 0.51 -2.41
C PHE A 75 -2.62 1.96 -2.58
N LEU A 76 -2.99 2.57 -1.48
CA LEU A 76 -3.34 3.97 -1.35
C LEU A 76 -2.13 4.77 -0.86
N LEU A 77 -1.84 5.92 -1.49
CA LEU A 77 -0.96 6.93 -0.94
C LEU A 77 -1.79 8.14 -0.48
N TYR A 78 -1.35 8.78 0.58
CA TYR A 78 -1.96 10.01 1.10
C TYR A 78 -0.94 10.81 1.91
N SER A 79 -1.08 12.13 1.90
CA SER A 79 -0.23 13.05 2.66
C SER A 79 -0.75 13.21 4.09
N ASP A 80 0.17 13.36 5.06
CA ASP A 80 -0.09 14.04 6.33
C ASP A 80 0.69 15.34 6.32
N VAL A 81 -0.03 16.43 6.05
CA VAL A 81 0.56 17.71 5.67
C VAL A 81 1.44 18.31 6.79
N PRO A 82 0.97 18.42 8.05
CA PRO A 82 1.82 18.95 9.12
C PRO A 82 2.95 18.02 9.51
N ALA A 83 2.77 16.70 9.38
CA ALA A 83 3.81 15.72 9.68
C ALA A 83 4.91 15.67 8.61
N ASN A 84 4.73 16.34 7.46
CA ASN A 84 5.66 16.34 6.33
C ASN A 84 5.93 14.92 5.78
N LYS A 85 4.88 14.09 5.72
CA LYS A 85 4.99 12.69 5.31
C LYS A 85 3.94 12.31 4.26
N ILE A 86 4.30 11.34 3.41
CA ILE A 86 3.34 10.55 2.66
C ILE A 86 3.29 9.17 3.29
N TYR A 87 2.09 8.68 3.49
CA TYR A 87 1.82 7.33 3.97
C TYR A 87 1.33 6.45 2.82
N LYS A 88 1.65 5.16 2.93
CA LYS A 88 1.10 4.08 2.13
C LYS A 88 0.19 3.24 3.02
N TRP A 89 -1.03 2.99 2.58
CA TRP A 89 -1.88 1.94 3.13
C TRP A 89 -2.08 0.84 2.10
N LYS A 90 -1.99 -0.40 2.53
CA LYS A 90 -2.29 -1.56 1.69
C LYS A 90 -3.05 -2.60 2.47
N GLU A 91 -4.02 -3.26 1.80
CA GLU A 91 -4.82 -4.33 2.38
C GLU A 91 -3.92 -5.42 2.95
N GLY A 92 -4.19 -5.84 4.19
CA GLY A 92 -3.41 -6.85 4.91
C GLY A 92 -2.04 -6.39 5.45
N GLU A 93 -1.51 -5.26 4.98
CA GLU A 93 -0.25 -4.68 5.48
C GLU A 93 -0.48 -3.49 6.44
N GLY A 94 -1.65 -2.83 6.31
CA GLY A 94 -1.95 -1.60 7.05
C GLY A 94 -1.21 -0.37 6.52
N ALA A 95 -1.05 0.65 7.38
CA ALA A 95 -0.42 1.92 7.02
C ALA A 95 1.06 1.97 7.44
N SER A 96 1.91 2.53 6.57
CA SER A 96 3.34 2.75 6.79
C SER A 96 3.80 4.05 6.16
N VAL A 97 4.92 4.61 6.63
CA VAL A 97 5.55 5.79 6.01
C VAL A 97 6.11 5.39 4.64
N TYR A 98 5.72 6.14 3.61
CA TYR A 98 6.18 5.97 2.23
C TYR A 98 7.28 6.95 1.85
N LEU A 99 7.14 8.23 2.24
CA LEU A 99 8.11 9.28 1.98
C LEU A 99 8.18 10.26 3.17
N ASP A 100 9.40 10.54 3.62
CA ASP A 100 9.73 11.48 4.67
C ASP A 100 11.13 12.10 4.38
N PRO A 101 11.26 13.40 4.16
CA PRO A 101 10.21 14.43 4.10
C PRO A 101 9.45 14.43 2.77
N SER A 102 8.17 14.85 2.78
CA SER A 102 7.30 14.82 1.59
C SER A 102 7.16 16.15 0.87
N GLY A 103 7.28 17.28 1.58
CA GLY A 103 6.98 18.60 1.01
C GLY A 103 7.92 19.71 1.40
N TYR A 104 8.68 19.57 2.50
CA TYR A 104 9.71 20.51 2.94
C TYR A 104 11.00 19.77 3.18
N THR A 105 11.99 19.98 2.32
CA THR A 105 13.25 19.20 2.28
C THR A 105 14.45 19.84 3.01
N PRO A 106 14.48 21.15 3.37
CA PRO A 106 15.59 21.71 4.12
C PRO A 106 15.72 21.14 5.54
N ASN A 107 16.95 21.07 6.06
CA ASN A 107 17.27 20.55 7.40
C ASN A 107 16.81 21.45 8.58
N LYS A 108 15.92 22.41 8.31
CA LYS A 108 15.34 23.29 9.32
C LYS A 108 13.91 22.91 9.58
N SER A 109 13.52 22.80 10.84
CA SER A 109 12.11 22.63 11.20
C SER A 109 11.30 23.81 10.70
N ARG A 110 10.12 23.51 10.15
CA ARG A 110 9.12 24.49 9.72
C ARG A 110 7.79 24.11 10.33
N ALA A 111 7.15 25.05 11.00
CA ALA A 111 5.80 24.87 11.54
C ALA A 111 4.73 25.00 10.44
N GLY A 112 3.54 24.53 10.72
CA GLY A 112 2.37 24.59 9.85
C GLY A 112 2.37 23.52 8.76
N GLU A 113 1.92 23.88 7.58
CA GLU A 113 1.74 22.98 6.44
C GLU A 113 3.07 22.76 5.69
N SER A 114 3.96 21.99 6.27
CA SER A 114 5.29 21.75 5.70
C SER A 114 5.31 20.61 4.68
N GLY A 115 4.37 19.69 4.75
CA GLY A 115 4.33 18.49 3.92
C GLY A 115 3.83 18.71 2.49
N SER A 116 3.64 17.59 1.80
CA SER A 116 2.92 17.58 0.54
C SER A 116 1.42 17.74 0.77
N ASN A 117 0.72 18.30 -0.21
CA ASN A 117 -0.74 18.30 -0.30
C ASN A 117 -1.19 17.25 -1.32
N GLY A 118 -1.69 17.71 -2.48
CA GLY A 118 -2.21 16.83 -3.52
C GLY A 118 -1.17 15.88 -4.09
N LEU A 119 -1.63 14.67 -4.37
CA LEU A 119 -0.87 13.61 -5.05
C LEU A 119 -1.62 13.17 -6.31
N THR A 120 -0.88 12.83 -7.35
CA THR A 120 -1.44 12.17 -8.53
C THR A 120 -0.37 11.31 -9.21
N LEU A 121 -0.75 10.52 -10.21
CA LEU A 121 0.18 9.74 -11.02
C LEU A 121 0.25 10.31 -12.43
N ASP A 122 1.44 10.32 -13.03
CA ASP A 122 1.58 10.55 -14.46
C ASP A 122 1.19 9.30 -15.27
N GLU A 123 1.15 9.41 -16.60
CA GLU A 123 0.80 8.31 -17.51
C GLU A 123 1.73 7.08 -17.39
N LYS A 124 2.92 7.26 -16.85
CA LYS A 124 3.89 6.18 -16.61
C LYS A 124 3.78 5.57 -15.21
N GLY A 125 2.89 6.12 -14.36
CA GLY A 125 2.71 5.71 -12.97
C GLY A 125 3.71 6.32 -12.00
N ASN A 126 4.46 7.36 -12.40
CA ASN A 126 5.32 8.09 -11.48
C ASN A 126 4.48 9.00 -10.58
N LEU A 127 4.84 9.11 -9.31
CA LEU A 127 4.14 9.95 -8.36
C LEU A 127 4.47 11.43 -8.59
N ILE A 128 3.43 12.22 -8.80
CA ILE A 128 3.50 13.68 -8.86
C ILE A 128 3.04 14.24 -7.51
N ILE A 129 3.83 15.12 -6.93
CA ILE A 129 3.69 15.61 -5.57
C ILE A 129 3.59 17.12 -5.55
N CYS A 130 2.53 17.67 -4.98
CA CYS A 130 2.45 19.10 -4.66
C CYS A 130 3.22 19.36 -3.36
N GLN A 131 4.51 19.66 -3.45
CA GLN A 131 5.37 19.96 -2.31
C GLN A 131 5.09 21.39 -1.79
N HIS A 132 4.07 21.52 -0.92
CA HIS A 132 3.66 22.81 -0.38
C HIS A 132 4.78 23.50 0.38
N GLY A 133 5.53 22.76 1.19
CA GLY A 133 6.65 23.30 1.96
C GLY A 133 7.74 23.93 1.10
N ASP A 134 8.11 23.30 -0.02
CA ASP A 134 9.14 23.75 -0.96
C ASP A 134 8.60 24.63 -2.10
N ARG A 135 7.28 24.85 -2.15
CA ARG A 135 6.61 25.66 -3.19
C ARG A 135 6.88 25.18 -4.61
N ARG A 136 6.81 23.86 -4.84
CA ARG A 136 7.07 23.25 -6.15
C ARG A 136 6.19 22.04 -6.42
N ILE A 137 6.13 21.63 -7.69
CA ILE A 137 5.66 20.32 -8.11
C ILE A 137 6.88 19.43 -8.30
N ALA A 138 6.88 18.25 -7.69
CA ALA A 138 7.93 17.26 -7.84
C ALA A 138 7.39 15.99 -8.50
N ARG A 139 8.26 15.25 -9.19
CA ARG A 139 8.00 13.93 -9.72
C ARG A 139 8.98 12.94 -9.11
N MET A 140 8.44 11.86 -8.55
CA MET A 140 9.19 10.74 -8.04
C MET A 140 9.18 9.62 -9.10
N THR A 141 10.37 9.20 -9.55
CA THR A 141 10.56 8.18 -10.61
C THR A 141 11.14 6.91 -10.03
#